data_9626274f39d0d5ba95ae1fb4f1b6e1bc
#
_entry.id   9626274f39d0d5ba95ae1fb4f1b6e1bc
#
_cell.length_a   1.000
_cell.length_b   1.000
_cell.length_c   1.000
_cell.angle_alpha   90.00
_cell.angle_beta   90.00
_cell.angle_gamma   90.00
#
_symmetry.space_group_name_H-M   'P 1'
#
loop_
_entity.id
_entity.type
_entity.pdbx_description
1 polymer ?
#
loop_
_entity_poly.entity_id
_entity_poly.type
_entity_poly.pdbx_seq_one_letter_code
_entity_poly.pdbx_strand_id
1 'polypeptide(L)'
;MKKKIKTEQNIIIIMDAIKKIMTIFLGPFLTAYFISTSTNSILNIAIYYIFTYATMALSTLVVAALAEKRNRIKIFRIGIILNFIYILIIILLKEKIINYLPIISILYGISASCYYFPYNLFIINKVKNTERTNYMVKLFITISVVGILFPIIFGSIITITNYILTAVIVLFISLIQIILSFFITDNHNGDLEEYNLKKAWLELKKNKQVINCLAGEFFIGMNICNGALETVMVILILNSFKTNINLGIITSIATLLSILVVKIYGLIYNKRDDKKVIIISSIIPVISLIIFLILKTNTTVIIYKFSYVIFAEILSLVRKIKIFNLSNSKIVNKSNQCEFNAIREVTLNVGRVTGYTLLLLAGLTQSAVVLNIITIFLTLSLLVMSINLTKVKKNNH
;
A
#
# COMPACT_ATOMS: atom_id res chain seq x y z
N MET A 1 16.32 -29.23 -8.47
CA MET A 1 15.98 -27.87 -8.88
C MET A 1 14.51 -27.49 -8.60
N LYS A 2 13.49 -28.21 -9.11
CA LYS A 2 12.07 -27.92 -8.86
C LYS A 2 11.68 -27.82 -7.36
N LYS A 3 12.17 -28.72 -6.50
CA LYS A 3 11.89 -28.72 -5.04
C LYS A 3 12.43 -27.44 -4.38
N LYS A 4 13.64 -26.98 -4.73
CA LYS A 4 14.24 -25.75 -4.20
C LYS A 4 13.44 -24.50 -4.58
N ILE A 5 13.01 -24.38 -5.85
CA ILE A 5 12.19 -23.24 -6.32
C ILE A 5 10.87 -23.18 -5.55
N LYS A 6 10.19 -24.32 -5.34
CA LYS A 6 8.93 -24.39 -4.59
C LYS A 6 9.11 -24.00 -3.12
N THR A 7 10.25 -24.35 -2.52
CA THR A 7 10.60 -23.91 -1.16
C THR A 7 10.81 -22.40 -1.09
N GLU A 8 11.55 -21.81 -2.04
CA GLU A 8 11.76 -20.35 -2.10
C GLU A 8 10.43 -19.59 -2.30
N GLN A 9 9.51 -20.11 -3.14
CA GLN A 9 8.17 -19.51 -3.30
C GLN A 9 7.38 -19.49 -1.99
N ASN A 10 7.43 -20.56 -1.19
CA ASN A 10 6.76 -20.61 0.11
C ASN A 10 7.42 -19.64 1.11
N ILE A 11 8.75 -19.51 1.10
CA ILE A 11 9.47 -18.54 1.95
C ILE A 11 9.04 -17.12 1.58
N ILE A 12 8.93 -16.78 0.30
CA ILE A 12 8.46 -15.46 -0.14
C ILE A 12 7.03 -15.18 0.37
N ILE A 13 6.12 -16.17 0.33
CA ILE A 13 4.76 -16.02 0.87
C ILE A 13 4.79 -15.72 2.38
N ILE A 14 5.64 -16.41 3.14
CA ILE A 14 5.80 -16.17 4.59
C ILE A 14 6.37 -14.76 4.83
N MET A 15 7.36 -14.34 4.06
CA MET A 15 7.93 -12.98 4.16
C MET A 15 6.90 -11.91 3.84
N ASP A 16 5.99 -12.15 2.91
CA ASP A 16 4.87 -11.24 2.63
C ASP A 16 3.87 -11.18 3.77
N ALA A 17 3.58 -12.33 4.39
CA ALA A 17 2.76 -12.36 5.60
C ALA A 17 3.38 -11.52 6.72
N ILE A 18 4.68 -11.68 6.97
CA ILE A 18 5.43 -10.90 7.95
C ILE A 18 5.40 -9.40 7.58
N LYS A 19 5.63 -9.07 6.31
CA LYS A 19 5.55 -7.67 5.86
C LYS A 19 4.15 -7.09 6.03
N LYS A 20 3.10 -7.86 5.78
CA LYS A 20 1.71 -7.46 6.03
C LYS A 20 1.45 -7.19 7.51
N ILE A 21 1.95 -8.05 8.42
CA ILE A 21 1.88 -7.86 9.88
C ILE A 21 2.51 -6.52 10.25
N MET A 22 3.75 -6.27 9.80
CA MET A 22 4.44 -5.00 10.06
C MET A 22 3.68 -3.79 9.47
N THR A 23 3.12 -3.92 8.27
CA THR A 23 2.36 -2.83 7.64
C THR A 23 1.07 -2.50 8.40
N ILE A 24 0.38 -3.52 8.96
CA ILE A 24 -0.78 -3.30 9.81
C ILE A 24 -0.38 -2.53 11.07
N PHE A 25 0.74 -2.87 11.69
CA PHE A 25 1.23 -2.18 12.87
C PHE A 25 1.70 -0.75 12.57
N LEU A 26 2.54 -0.58 11.54
CA LEU A 26 3.15 0.70 11.15
C LEU A 26 2.20 1.63 10.37
N GLY A 27 1.03 1.18 9.97
CA GLY A 27 -0.01 1.99 9.33
C GLY A 27 -1.02 2.50 10.37
N PRO A 28 -2.16 1.82 10.53
CA PRO A 28 -3.25 2.30 11.37
C PRO A 28 -2.87 2.46 12.85
N PHE A 29 -2.06 1.56 13.43
CA PHE A 29 -1.70 1.66 14.85
C PHE A 29 -0.60 2.68 15.13
N LEU A 30 0.35 2.91 14.22
CA LEU A 30 1.28 4.05 14.34
C LEU A 30 0.54 5.38 14.22
N THR A 31 -0.44 5.48 13.32
CA THR A 31 -1.34 6.64 13.24
C THR A 31 -2.08 6.85 14.55
N ALA A 32 -2.62 5.77 15.15
CA ALA A 32 -3.28 5.83 16.45
C ALA A 32 -2.32 6.27 17.57
N TYR A 33 -1.06 5.82 17.53
CA TYR A 33 -0.03 6.25 18.47
C TYR A 33 0.26 7.74 18.35
N PHE A 34 0.39 8.27 17.15
CA PHE A 34 0.56 9.74 16.96
C PHE A 34 -0.66 10.53 17.45
N ILE A 35 -1.87 9.98 17.31
CA ILE A 35 -3.09 10.61 17.86
C ILE A 35 -3.05 10.68 19.40
N SER A 36 -2.55 9.64 20.04
CA SER A 36 -2.49 9.56 21.51
C SER A 36 -1.35 10.36 22.14
N THR A 37 -0.26 10.62 21.39
CA THR A 37 0.96 11.21 21.94
C THR A 37 1.22 12.66 21.56
N SER A 38 0.45 13.22 20.60
CA SER A 38 0.69 14.58 20.11
C SER A 38 -0.54 15.49 20.19
N THR A 39 -0.31 16.75 20.52
CA THR A 39 -1.36 17.79 20.59
C THR A 39 -1.94 18.12 19.22
N ASN A 40 -1.10 18.14 18.18
CA ASN A 40 -1.53 18.32 16.79
C ASN A 40 -1.24 17.06 15.98
N SER A 41 -2.02 16.01 16.23
CA SER A 41 -1.81 14.69 15.64
C SER A 41 -1.94 14.66 14.13
N ILE A 42 -2.89 15.37 13.54
CA ILE A 42 -3.12 15.41 12.09
C ILE A 42 -1.91 16.01 11.38
N LEU A 43 -1.35 17.10 11.92
CA LEU A 43 -0.13 17.71 11.37
C LEU A 43 1.05 16.74 11.38
N ASN A 44 1.29 16.10 12.52
CA ASN A 44 2.41 15.18 12.69
C ASN A 44 2.27 13.94 11.79
N ILE A 45 1.07 13.40 11.65
CA ILE A 45 0.76 12.30 10.74
C ILE A 45 1.05 12.71 9.28
N ALA A 46 0.59 13.90 8.89
CA ALA A 46 0.80 14.39 7.53
C ALA A 46 2.29 14.59 7.23
N ILE A 47 3.06 15.22 8.13
CA ILE A 47 4.51 15.41 8.01
C ILE A 47 5.20 14.05 7.86
N TYR A 48 4.90 13.10 8.75
CA TYR A 48 5.48 11.76 8.71
C TYR A 48 5.27 11.09 7.35
N TYR A 49 4.06 11.07 6.83
CA TYR A 49 3.78 10.40 5.57
C TYR A 49 4.26 11.18 4.34
N ILE A 50 4.28 12.51 4.35
CA ILE A 50 4.86 13.32 3.27
C ILE A 50 6.35 12.97 3.11
N PHE A 51 7.13 13.03 4.20
CA PHE A 51 8.56 12.69 4.14
C PHE A 51 8.78 11.21 3.77
N THR A 52 7.97 10.29 4.28
CA THR A 52 8.04 8.87 3.92
C THR A 52 7.88 8.67 2.41
N TYR A 53 6.81 9.19 1.82
CA TYR A 53 6.50 8.92 0.43
C TYR A 53 7.29 9.78 -0.56
N ALA A 54 7.66 10.99 -0.19
CA ALA A 54 8.61 11.79 -0.98
C ALA A 54 9.97 11.08 -1.08
N THR A 55 10.48 10.60 0.05
CA THR A 55 11.73 9.82 0.07
C THR A 55 11.58 8.50 -0.68
N MET A 56 10.44 7.81 -0.52
CA MET A 56 10.18 6.56 -1.25
C MET A 56 10.14 6.81 -2.76
N ALA A 57 9.56 7.92 -3.24
CA ALA A 57 9.57 8.27 -4.65
C ALA A 57 11.00 8.49 -5.18
N LEU A 58 11.79 9.30 -4.47
CA LEU A 58 13.17 9.63 -4.87
C LEU A 58 14.09 8.40 -4.79
N SER A 59 14.03 7.65 -3.70
CA SER A 59 14.86 6.45 -3.53
C SER A 59 14.49 5.33 -4.49
N THR A 60 13.24 5.23 -4.94
CA THR A 60 12.84 4.25 -5.97
C THR A 60 13.60 4.46 -7.28
N LEU A 61 13.90 5.68 -7.68
CA LEU A 61 14.68 5.95 -8.90
C LEU A 61 16.10 5.40 -8.79
N VAL A 62 16.73 5.61 -7.63
CA VAL A 62 18.09 5.09 -7.35
C VAL A 62 18.06 3.57 -7.23
N VAL A 63 17.11 3.02 -6.49
CA VAL A 63 16.94 1.58 -6.28
C VAL A 63 16.68 0.86 -7.61
N ALA A 64 15.87 1.43 -8.51
CA ALA A 64 15.61 0.87 -9.82
C ALA A 64 16.89 0.76 -10.66
N ALA A 65 17.68 1.83 -10.73
CA ALA A 65 18.96 1.84 -11.43
C ALA A 65 19.98 0.84 -10.84
N LEU A 66 19.99 0.68 -9.52
CA LEU A 66 20.83 -0.29 -8.83
C LEU A 66 20.35 -1.73 -9.03
N ALA A 67 19.03 -1.96 -9.03
CA ALA A 67 18.42 -3.28 -9.18
C ALA A 67 18.60 -3.83 -10.61
N GLU A 68 18.74 -2.96 -11.61
CA GLU A 68 19.07 -3.38 -12.98
C GLU A 68 20.53 -3.83 -13.11
N LYS A 69 21.46 -3.09 -12.50
CA LYS A 69 22.91 -3.30 -12.62
C LYS A 69 23.49 -4.29 -11.62
N ARG A 70 22.82 -4.55 -10.50
CA ARG A 70 23.36 -5.30 -9.36
C ARG A 70 22.45 -6.42 -8.90
N ASN A 71 22.93 -7.21 -7.97
CA ASN A 71 22.18 -8.28 -7.33
C ASN A 71 21.00 -7.70 -6.52
N ARG A 72 19.79 -7.91 -7.03
CA ARG A 72 18.51 -7.44 -6.47
C ARG A 72 18.28 -7.89 -5.03
N ILE A 73 18.78 -9.09 -4.68
CA ILE A 73 18.59 -9.65 -3.35
C ILE A 73 19.37 -8.88 -2.28
N LYS A 74 20.54 -8.33 -2.61
CA LYS A 74 21.30 -7.51 -1.67
C LYS A 74 20.53 -6.24 -1.31
N ILE A 75 19.92 -5.57 -2.32
CA ILE A 75 19.11 -4.38 -2.11
C ILE A 75 17.88 -4.72 -1.27
N PHE A 76 17.22 -5.84 -1.57
CA PHE A 76 16.08 -6.33 -0.82
C PHE A 76 16.41 -6.58 0.66
N ARG A 77 17.56 -7.24 0.95
CA ARG A 77 18.03 -7.47 2.33
C ARG A 77 18.34 -6.16 3.06
N ILE A 78 18.95 -5.19 2.38
CA ILE A 78 19.14 -3.84 2.94
C ILE A 78 17.81 -3.24 3.35
N GLY A 79 16.77 -3.33 2.52
CA GLY A 79 15.43 -2.87 2.85
C GLY A 79 14.85 -3.52 4.10
N ILE A 80 15.05 -4.84 4.29
CA ILE A 80 14.58 -5.57 5.48
C ILE A 80 15.35 -5.12 6.73
N ILE A 81 16.68 -4.99 6.65
CA ILE A 81 17.52 -4.54 7.76
C ILE A 81 17.17 -3.10 8.18
N LEU A 82 17.00 -2.20 7.21
CA LEU A 82 16.57 -0.83 7.49
C LEU A 82 15.20 -0.76 8.16
N ASN A 83 14.27 -1.66 7.78
CA ASN A 83 12.97 -1.74 8.43
C ASN A 83 13.07 -2.22 9.89
N PHE A 84 13.96 -3.17 10.17
CA PHE A 84 14.27 -3.59 11.54
C PHE A 84 14.83 -2.43 12.37
N ILE A 85 15.84 -1.70 11.83
CA ILE A 85 16.43 -0.53 12.48
C ILE A 85 15.37 0.55 12.73
N TYR A 86 14.47 0.77 11.77
CA TYR A 86 13.38 1.72 11.92
C TYR A 86 12.45 1.37 13.11
N ILE A 87 12.06 0.10 13.26
CA ILE A 87 11.23 -0.34 14.39
C ILE A 87 11.99 -0.21 15.70
N LEU A 88 13.29 -0.53 15.73
CA LEU A 88 14.13 -0.37 16.89
C LEU A 88 14.22 1.10 17.35
N ILE A 89 14.34 2.03 16.40
CA ILE A 89 14.36 3.48 16.69
C ILE A 89 13.03 3.92 17.31
N ILE A 90 11.88 3.43 16.81
CA ILE A 90 10.56 3.73 17.40
C ILE A 90 10.52 3.30 18.88
N ILE A 91 11.03 2.10 19.19
CA ILE A 91 11.06 1.57 20.55
C ILE A 91 11.95 2.41 21.47
N LEU A 92 13.10 2.85 20.97
CA LEU A 92 14.06 3.65 21.75
C LEU A 92 13.56 5.08 22.00
N LEU A 93 12.97 5.70 20.99
CA LEU A 93 12.51 7.10 21.07
C LEU A 93 11.19 7.25 21.84
N LYS A 94 10.34 6.22 21.82
CA LYS A 94 8.99 6.28 22.45
C LYS A 94 8.24 7.54 22.01
N GLU A 95 7.73 8.33 22.96
CA GLU A 95 7.00 9.58 22.68
C GLU A 95 7.84 10.67 22.04
N LYS A 96 9.18 10.66 22.27
CA LYS A 96 10.11 11.60 21.63
C LYS A 96 10.19 11.45 20.11
N ILE A 97 9.60 10.39 19.55
CA ILE A 97 9.53 10.16 18.09
C ILE A 97 8.95 11.37 17.35
N ILE A 98 8.03 12.11 17.97
CA ILE A 98 7.39 13.30 17.40
C ILE A 98 8.42 14.36 17.00
N ASN A 99 9.52 14.50 17.75
CA ASN A 99 10.56 15.49 17.48
C ASN A 99 11.49 15.11 16.32
N TYR A 100 11.46 13.84 15.89
CA TYR A 100 12.37 13.27 14.87
C TYR A 100 11.61 12.75 13.65
N LEU A 101 10.34 13.12 13.48
CA LEU A 101 9.46 12.61 12.41
C LEU A 101 10.10 12.67 11.02
N PRO A 102 10.71 13.78 10.54
CA PRO A 102 11.29 13.82 9.21
C PRO A 102 12.39 12.78 9.01
N ILE A 103 13.33 12.66 9.98
CA ILE A 103 14.48 11.75 9.88
C ILE A 103 14.00 10.28 9.85
N ILE A 104 13.06 9.93 10.74
CA ILE A 104 12.53 8.58 10.85
C ILE A 104 11.72 8.20 9.61
N SER A 105 10.98 9.17 9.07
CA SER A 105 10.19 9.00 7.84
C SER A 105 11.08 8.76 6.62
N ILE A 106 12.21 9.48 6.52
CA ILE A 106 13.22 9.28 5.48
C ILE A 106 13.78 7.85 5.55
N LEU A 107 14.16 7.39 6.74
CA LEU A 107 14.64 6.02 6.93
C LEU A 107 13.63 4.98 6.48
N TYR A 108 12.35 5.14 6.87
CA TYR A 108 11.29 4.22 6.45
C TYR A 108 11.04 4.26 4.94
N GLY A 109 11.06 5.45 4.32
CA GLY A 109 10.90 5.61 2.88
C GLY A 109 11.99 4.89 2.06
N ILE A 110 13.27 5.00 2.48
CA ILE A 110 14.39 4.27 1.88
C ILE A 110 14.21 2.76 2.08
N SER A 111 13.90 2.33 3.30
CA SER A 111 13.62 0.92 3.61
C SER A 111 12.52 0.34 2.72
N ALA A 112 11.42 1.06 2.56
CA ALA A 112 10.28 0.62 1.78
C ALA A 112 10.60 0.47 0.29
N SER A 113 11.31 1.43 -0.32
CA SER A 113 11.72 1.31 -1.73
C SER A 113 12.73 0.18 -1.96
N CYS A 114 13.70 0.00 -1.06
CA CYS A 114 14.64 -1.12 -1.12
C CYS A 114 13.95 -2.49 -0.95
N TYR A 115 12.80 -2.54 -0.27
CA TYR A 115 12.01 -3.76 -0.13
C TYR A 115 11.10 -3.99 -1.34
N TYR A 116 10.20 -3.05 -1.64
CA TYR A 116 9.10 -3.29 -2.58
C TYR A 116 9.55 -3.35 -4.05
N PHE A 117 10.53 -2.54 -4.45
CA PHE A 117 10.94 -2.51 -5.85
C PHE A 117 11.61 -3.82 -6.29
N PRO A 118 12.68 -4.33 -5.63
CA PRO A 118 13.25 -5.64 -5.95
C PRO A 118 12.26 -6.79 -5.77
N TYR A 119 11.41 -6.74 -4.74
CA TYR A 119 10.39 -7.74 -4.49
C TYR A 119 9.44 -7.91 -5.69
N ASN A 120 8.93 -6.83 -6.26
CA ASN A 120 8.05 -6.88 -7.42
C ASN A 120 8.75 -7.53 -8.64
N LEU A 121 10.06 -7.28 -8.82
CA LEU A 121 10.85 -7.90 -9.88
C LEU A 121 11.08 -9.41 -9.63
N PHE A 122 11.28 -9.82 -8.36
CA PHE A 122 11.43 -11.24 -8.01
C PHE A 122 10.21 -12.07 -8.34
N ILE A 123 9.02 -11.60 -8.01
CA ILE A 123 7.78 -12.33 -8.26
C ILE A 123 7.62 -12.61 -9.75
N ILE A 124 7.89 -11.62 -10.60
CA ILE A 124 7.79 -11.78 -12.05
C ILE A 124 8.73 -12.90 -12.55
N ASN A 125 9.95 -12.96 -12.02
CA ASN A 125 10.99 -13.88 -12.51
C ASN A 125 10.90 -15.28 -11.91
N LYS A 126 10.49 -15.42 -10.63
CA LYS A 126 10.50 -16.72 -9.91
C LYS A 126 9.22 -17.53 -10.06
N VAL A 127 8.11 -16.90 -10.43
CA VAL A 127 6.82 -17.57 -10.53
C VAL A 127 6.51 -17.83 -12.01
N LYS A 128 6.64 -19.09 -12.45
CA LYS A 128 6.29 -19.50 -13.82
C LYS A 128 4.82 -19.22 -14.11
N ASN A 129 4.50 -18.89 -15.35
CA ASN A 129 3.14 -18.58 -15.79
C ASN A 129 2.13 -19.70 -15.44
N THR A 130 2.55 -20.98 -15.55
CA THR A 130 1.72 -22.16 -15.25
C THR A 130 1.41 -22.32 -13.75
N GLU A 131 2.27 -21.85 -12.85
CA GLU A 131 2.13 -21.97 -11.40
C GLU A 131 1.61 -20.67 -10.76
N ARG A 132 1.53 -19.59 -11.53
CA ARG A 132 1.23 -18.24 -11.05
C ARG A 132 -0.12 -18.15 -10.34
N THR A 133 -1.16 -18.79 -10.89
CA THR A 133 -2.49 -18.80 -10.28
C THR A 133 -2.47 -19.43 -8.89
N ASN A 134 -1.86 -20.62 -8.76
CA ASN A 134 -1.76 -21.31 -7.46
C ASN A 134 -0.92 -20.52 -6.44
N TYR A 135 0.17 -19.88 -6.88
CA TYR A 135 0.98 -19.00 -6.04
C TYR A 135 0.17 -17.81 -5.53
N MET A 136 -0.53 -17.12 -6.43
CA MET A 136 -1.34 -15.95 -6.07
C MET A 136 -2.51 -16.30 -5.15
N VAL A 137 -3.13 -17.46 -5.32
CA VAL A 137 -4.20 -17.94 -4.41
C VAL A 137 -3.64 -18.18 -3.01
N LYS A 138 -2.49 -18.87 -2.88
CA LYS A 138 -1.84 -19.09 -1.58
C LYS A 138 -1.46 -17.78 -0.91
N LEU A 139 -0.82 -16.87 -1.66
CA LEU A 139 -0.45 -15.54 -1.19
C LEU A 139 -1.67 -14.78 -0.70
N PHE A 140 -2.74 -14.76 -1.47
CA PHE A 140 -3.99 -14.07 -1.11
C PHE A 140 -4.59 -14.63 0.18
N ILE A 141 -4.71 -15.96 0.31
CA ILE A 141 -5.23 -16.59 1.52
C ILE A 141 -4.38 -16.21 2.72
N THR A 142 -3.06 -16.32 2.61
CA THR A 142 -2.13 -16.03 3.72
C THR A 142 -2.23 -14.57 4.17
N ILE A 143 -2.20 -13.63 3.22
CA ILE A 143 -2.32 -12.18 3.51
C ILE A 143 -3.70 -11.86 4.11
N SER A 144 -4.77 -12.55 3.64
CA SER A 144 -6.13 -12.37 4.13
C SER A 144 -6.26 -12.80 5.59
N VAL A 145 -5.74 -13.97 5.94
CA VAL A 145 -5.73 -14.46 7.33
C VAL A 145 -5.00 -13.47 8.25
N VAL A 146 -3.84 -13.00 7.84
CA VAL A 146 -3.09 -11.96 8.57
C VAL A 146 -3.89 -10.67 8.70
N GLY A 147 -4.53 -10.22 7.61
CA GLY A 147 -5.34 -9.01 7.58
C GLY A 147 -6.58 -9.04 8.47
N ILE A 148 -7.11 -10.23 8.77
CA ILE A 148 -8.24 -10.43 9.69
C ILE A 148 -7.77 -10.54 11.14
N LEU A 149 -6.73 -11.31 11.41
CA LEU A 149 -6.33 -11.64 12.78
C LEU A 149 -5.51 -10.53 13.44
N PHE A 150 -4.52 -9.98 12.74
CA PHE A 150 -3.54 -9.09 13.37
C PHE A 150 -4.08 -7.72 13.80
N PRO A 151 -5.07 -7.08 13.11
CA PRO A 151 -5.64 -5.85 13.65
C PRO A 151 -6.33 -6.04 15.01
N ILE A 152 -7.04 -7.16 15.23
CA ILE A 152 -7.64 -7.49 16.53
C ILE A 152 -6.54 -7.75 17.56
N ILE A 153 -5.54 -8.58 17.22
CA ILE A 153 -4.43 -8.92 18.11
C ILE A 153 -3.70 -7.64 18.57
N PHE A 154 -3.30 -6.78 17.63
CA PHE A 154 -2.59 -5.54 17.97
C PHE A 154 -3.48 -4.57 18.74
N GLY A 155 -4.74 -4.39 18.32
CA GLY A 155 -5.69 -3.56 19.03
C GLY A 155 -5.88 -4.02 20.48
N SER A 156 -5.99 -5.31 20.73
CA SER A 156 -6.11 -5.89 22.06
C SER A 156 -4.83 -5.71 22.90
N ILE A 157 -3.66 -6.05 22.34
CA ILE A 157 -2.39 -5.91 23.05
C ILE A 157 -2.15 -4.43 23.42
N ILE A 158 -2.33 -3.49 22.47
CA ILE A 158 -2.11 -2.07 22.72
C ILE A 158 -3.08 -1.54 23.80
N THR A 159 -4.32 -2.01 23.81
CA THR A 159 -5.33 -1.59 24.81
C THR A 159 -5.02 -2.13 26.19
N ILE A 160 -4.55 -3.38 26.30
CA ILE A 160 -4.24 -4.02 27.60
C ILE A 160 -2.88 -3.56 28.14
N THR A 161 -1.91 -3.28 27.25
CA THR A 161 -0.54 -2.93 27.63
C THR A 161 -0.17 -1.54 27.13
N ASN A 162 0.55 -1.44 26.01
CA ASN A 162 0.88 -0.20 25.32
C ASN A 162 1.41 -0.47 23.91
N TYR A 163 1.58 0.63 23.15
CA TYR A 163 2.13 0.58 21.79
C TYR A 163 3.57 0.04 21.74
N ILE A 164 4.43 0.41 22.70
CA ILE A 164 5.85 0.06 22.70
C ILE A 164 6.06 -1.45 22.88
N LEU A 165 5.30 -2.10 23.77
CA LEU A 165 5.39 -3.56 23.94
C LEU A 165 4.98 -4.28 22.64
N THR A 166 3.94 -3.79 21.98
CA THR A 166 3.54 -4.31 20.66
C THR A 166 4.64 -4.10 19.61
N ALA A 167 5.33 -2.96 19.64
CA ALA A 167 6.47 -2.69 18.76
C ALA A 167 7.64 -3.69 18.99
N VAL A 168 7.89 -4.09 20.23
CA VAL A 168 8.90 -5.11 20.58
C VAL A 168 8.53 -6.46 19.96
N ILE A 169 7.26 -6.87 20.05
CA ILE A 169 6.78 -8.11 19.39
C ILE A 169 7.01 -8.03 17.87
N VAL A 170 6.67 -6.90 17.24
CA VAL A 170 6.87 -6.69 15.81
C VAL A 170 8.35 -6.66 15.43
N LEU A 171 9.24 -6.17 16.33
CA LEU A 171 10.68 -6.23 16.16
C LEU A 171 11.18 -7.69 16.07
N PHE A 172 10.73 -8.58 16.97
CA PHE A 172 11.07 -10.01 16.90
C PHE A 172 10.55 -10.66 15.61
N ILE A 173 9.35 -10.31 15.17
CA ILE A 173 8.80 -10.78 13.89
C ILE A 173 9.68 -10.30 12.73
N SER A 174 10.21 -9.08 12.77
CA SER A 174 11.09 -8.54 11.74
C SER A 174 12.47 -9.22 11.71
N LEU A 175 12.99 -9.72 12.84
CA LEU A 175 14.19 -10.57 12.88
C LEU A 175 13.98 -11.87 12.10
N ILE A 176 12.82 -12.52 12.26
CA ILE A 176 12.49 -13.72 11.48
C ILE A 176 12.54 -13.39 9.97
N GLN A 177 12.06 -12.21 9.55
CA GLN A 177 12.12 -11.81 8.15
C GLN A 177 13.57 -11.66 7.66
N ILE A 178 14.48 -11.10 8.47
CA ILE A 178 15.92 -11.03 8.14
C ILE A 178 16.47 -12.44 7.90
N ILE A 179 16.24 -13.36 8.83
CA ILE A 179 16.73 -14.75 8.73
C ILE A 179 16.19 -15.41 7.46
N LEU A 180 14.89 -15.31 7.20
CA LEU A 180 14.25 -15.89 6.00
C LEU A 180 14.81 -15.31 4.70
N SER A 181 15.26 -14.06 4.69
CA SER A 181 15.82 -13.42 3.51
C SER A 181 17.10 -14.10 2.99
N PHE A 182 17.86 -14.78 3.86
CA PHE A 182 19.08 -15.49 3.47
C PHE A 182 18.80 -16.79 2.72
N PHE A 183 17.61 -17.36 2.85
CA PHE A 183 17.19 -18.56 2.13
C PHE A 183 16.67 -18.29 0.71
N ILE A 184 16.55 -17.03 0.32
CA ILE A 184 16.16 -16.64 -1.05
C ILE A 184 17.42 -16.36 -1.85
N THR A 185 17.48 -16.93 -3.07
CA THR A 185 18.57 -16.70 -4.03
C THR A 185 18.03 -16.00 -5.28
N ASP A 186 18.81 -15.13 -5.88
CA ASP A 186 18.51 -14.54 -7.19
C ASP A 186 19.70 -14.79 -8.13
N ASN A 187 19.42 -15.31 -9.30
CA ASN A 187 20.40 -15.59 -10.33
C ASN A 187 20.44 -14.48 -11.40
N HIS A 188 19.87 -13.30 -11.08
CA HIS A 188 19.94 -12.18 -12.02
C HIS A 188 21.36 -11.64 -12.09
N ASN A 189 22.02 -11.89 -13.19
CA ASN A 189 23.34 -11.38 -13.53
C ASN A 189 23.15 -10.14 -14.43
N GLY A 190 22.62 -9.05 -13.93
CA GLY A 190 22.40 -7.78 -14.63
C GLY A 190 22.25 -7.93 -16.16
N ASP A 191 21.05 -7.76 -16.70
CA ASP A 191 20.92 -7.72 -18.16
C ASP A 191 21.70 -6.50 -18.66
N LEU A 192 22.42 -6.66 -19.77
CA LEU A 192 23.30 -5.65 -20.36
C LEU A 192 22.55 -4.44 -20.95
N GLU A 193 21.24 -4.34 -20.76
CA GLU A 193 20.45 -3.21 -21.23
C GLU A 193 20.65 -2.01 -20.29
N GLU A 194 21.03 -0.88 -20.87
CA GLU A 194 21.26 0.36 -20.11
C GLU A 194 19.94 0.90 -19.55
N TYR A 195 19.82 0.93 -18.21
CA TYR A 195 18.73 1.65 -17.56
C TYR A 195 18.71 3.11 -17.99
N ASN A 196 17.67 3.52 -18.71
CA ASN A 196 17.52 4.87 -19.22
C ASN A 196 16.09 5.39 -19.06
N LEU A 197 15.81 5.94 -17.88
CA LEU A 197 14.50 6.43 -17.51
C LEU A 197 13.98 7.51 -18.48
N LYS A 198 14.87 8.41 -18.95
CA LYS A 198 14.48 9.51 -19.87
C LYS A 198 14.02 8.97 -21.22
N LYS A 199 14.75 8.02 -21.78
CA LYS A 199 14.40 7.37 -23.07
C LYS A 199 13.07 6.61 -22.90
N ALA A 200 12.95 5.77 -21.88
CA ALA A 200 11.74 5.01 -21.61
C ALA A 200 10.52 5.93 -21.40
N TRP A 201 10.66 7.03 -20.66
CA TRP A 201 9.58 8.01 -20.48
C TRP A 201 9.13 8.65 -21.80
N LEU A 202 10.07 9.05 -22.66
CA LEU A 202 9.76 9.66 -23.96
C LEU A 202 8.99 8.70 -24.89
N GLU A 203 9.24 7.41 -24.80
CA GLU A 203 8.51 6.37 -25.53
C GLU A 203 7.14 6.08 -24.90
N LEU A 204 7.10 5.83 -23.62
CA LEU A 204 5.90 5.43 -22.88
C LEU A 204 4.82 6.51 -22.84
N LYS A 205 5.20 7.79 -22.69
CA LYS A 205 4.25 8.91 -22.64
C LYS A 205 3.44 9.12 -23.94
N LYS A 206 3.90 8.60 -25.07
CA LYS A 206 3.18 8.67 -26.35
C LYS A 206 1.92 7.81 -26.35
N ASN A 207 1.85 6.82 -25.44
CA ASN A 207 0.73 5.89 -25.39
C ASN A 207 -0.32 6.32 -24.35
N LYS A 208 -1.54 6.62 -24.82
CA LYS A 208 -2.67 7.05 -23.98
C LYS A 208 -3.03 6.02 -22.90
N GLN A 209 -2.82 4.72 -23.13
CA GLN A 209 -3.11 3.69 -22.12
C GLN A 209 -2.12 3.78 -20.95
N VAL A 210 -0.84 4.05 -21.21
CA VAL A 210 0.18 4.28 -20.17
C VAL A 210 -0.20 5.52 -19.36
N ILE A 211 -0.52 6.63 -20.00
CA ILE A 211 -0.90 7.86 -19.29
C ILE A 211 -2.15 7.64 -18.40
N ASN A 212 -3.19 6.98 -18.93
CA ASN A 212 -4.37 6.66 -18.13
C ASN A 212 -4.07 5.70 -16.96
N CYS A 213 -3.14 4.75 -17.17
CA CYS A 213 -2.67 3.87 -16.11
C CYS A 213 -1.94 4.67 -15.02
N LEU A 214 -1.02 5.55 -15.39
CA LEU A 214 -0.29 6.39 -14.44
C LEU A 214 -1.21 7.37 -13.71
N ALA A 215 -2.18 7.99 -14.40
CA ALA A 215 -3.20 8.80 -13.73
C ALA A 215 -4.00 7.96 -12.71
N GLY A 216 -4.37 6.72 -13.05
CA GLY A 216 -4.96 5.78 -12.10
C GLY A 216 -4.06 5.51 -10.89
N GLU A 217 -2.75 5.30 -11.09
CA GLU A 217 -1.76 5.10 -10.02
C GLU A 217 -1.67 6.32 -9.09
N PHE A 218 -1.68 7.53 -9.65
CA PHE A 218 -1.67 8.76 -8.87
C PHE A 218 -2.86 8.84 -7.89
N PHE A 219 -4.09 8.66 -8.40
CA PHE A 219 -5.29 8.73 -7.56
C PHE A 219 -5.42 7.55 -6.58
N ILE A 220 -4.89 6.37 -6.93
CA ILE A 220 -4.77 5.24 -6.00
C ILE A 220 -3.81 5.58 -4.87
N GLY A 221 -2.65 6.15 -5.18
CA GLY A 221 -1.71 6.61 -4.16
C GLY A 221 -2.34 7.61 -3.21
N MET A 222 -3.13 8.55 -3.73
CA MET A 222 -3.79 9.56 -2.92
C MET A 222 -4.82 8.97 -1.94
N ASN A 223 -5.53 7.92 -2.33
CA ASN A 223 -6.70 7.42 -1.60
C ASN A 223 -6.54 6.02 -1.00
N ILE A 224 -5.97 5.09 -1.76
CA ILE A 224 -5.85 3.66 -1.46
C ILE A 224 -4.37 3.33 -1.29
N CYS A 225 -4.02 2.12 -0.90
CA CYS A 225 -2.62 1.68 -0.79
C CYS A 225 -1.77 2.57 0.15
N ASN A 226 -2.24 2.76 1.37
CA ASN A 226 -1.70 3.68 2.38
C ASN A 226 -1.80 5.17 1.96
N GLY A 227 -2.84 5.54 1.25
CA GLY A 227 -3.15 6.93 0.92
C GLY A 227 -3.77 7.71 2.08
N ALA A 228 -3.90 9.02 1.91
CA ALA A 228 -4.41 9.91 2.96
C ALA A 228 -5.85 9.55 3.40
N LEU A 229 -6.69 9.05 2.51
CA LEU A 229 -8.06 8.66 2.85
C LEU A 229 -8.10 7.46 3.83
N GLU A 230 -7.17 6.50 3.73
CA GLU A 230 -7.06 5.42 4.72
C GLU A 230 -6.73 5.96 6.11
N THR A 231 -5.86 6.96 6.19
CA THR A 231 -5.51 7.65 7.44
C THR A 231 -6.70 8.43 8.01
N VAL A 232 -7.44 9.15 7.16
CA VAL A 232 -8.70 9.81 7.57
C VAL A 232 -9.68 8.81 8.18
N MET A 233 -9.82 7.60 7.60
CA MET A 233 -10.66 6.55 8.17
C MET A 233 -10.22 6.13 9.57
N VAL A 234 -8.91 6.03 9.83
CA VAL A 234 -8.39 5.76 11.19
C VAL A 234 -8.75 6.88 12.16
N ILE A 235 -8.57 8.13 11.75
CA ILE A 235 -8.93 9.31 12.55
C ILE A 235 -10.42 9.30 12.89
N LEU A 236 -11.30 9.06 11.91
CA LEU A 236 -12.74 9.01 12.12
C LEU A 236 -13.16 7.90 13.08
N ILE A 237 -12.56 6.69 12.95
CA ILE A 237 -12.85 5.58 13.86
C ILE A 237 -12.41 5.90 15.28
N LEU A 238 -11.21 6.43 15.48
CA LEU A 238 -10.70 6.75 16.81
C LEU A 238 -11.46 7.92 17.47
N ASN A 239 -11.89 8.91 16.69
CA ASN A 239 -12.74 9.98 17.17
C ASN A 239 -14.11 9.47 17.66
N SER A 240 -14.67 8.45 16.96
CA SER A 240 -15.98 7.88 17.27
C SER A 240 -15.94 6.85 18.41
N PHE A 241 -14.92 5.98 18.44
CA PHE A 241 -14.88 4.82 19.32
C PHE A 241 -13.77 4.84 20.38
N LYS A 242 -12.82 5.77 20.29
CA LYS A 242 -11.77 6.10 21.28
C LYS A 242 -10.81 4.99 21.69
N THR A 243 -10.95 3.74 21.21
CA THR A 243 -10.10 2.61 21.65
C THR A 243 -9.41 1.90 20.48
N ASN A 244 -8.18 1.44 20.71
CA ASN A 244 -7.42 0.68 19.71
C ASN A 244 -8.03 -0.70 19.42
N ILE A 245 -8.73 -1.30 20.38
CA ILE A 245 -9.43 -2.58 20.15
C ILE A 245 -10.58 -2.39 19.15
N ASN A 246 -11.35 -1.30 19.26
CA ASN A 246 -12.40 -0.99 18.28
C ASN A 246 -11.84 -0.72 16.90
N LEU A 247 -10.72 0.00 16.79
CA LEU A 247 -10.00 0.17 15.52
C LEU A 247 -9.62 -1.19 14.93
N GLY A 248 -9.09 -2.10 15.75
CA GLY A 248 -8.72 -3.47 15.36
C GLY A 248 -9.92 -4.27 14.86
N ILE A 249 -11.00 -4.32 15.64
CA ILE A 249 -12.23 -5.07 15.31
C ILE A 249 -12.86 -4.54 14.01
N ILE A 250 -13.07 -3.23 13.90
CA ILE A 250 -13.68 -2.62 12.71
C ILE A 250 -12.82 -2.87 11.47
N THR A 251 -11.48 -2.78 11.59
CA THR A 251 -10.56 -3.04 10.49
C THR A 251 -10.59 -4.52 10.07
N SER A 252 -10.66 -5.43 11.01
CA SER A 252 -10.73 -6.88 10.74
C SER A 252 -12.05 -7.27 10.06
N ILE A 253 -13.18 -6.76 10.54
CA ILE A 253 -14.49 -7.00 9.93
C ILE A 253 -14.52 -6.41 8.51
N ALA A 254 -14.02 -5.18 8.32
CA ALA A 254 -13.93 -4.57 6.99
C ALA A 254 -13.10 -5.41 6.02
N THR A 255 -11.96 -5.96 6.49
CA THR A 255 -11.10 -6.84 5.70
C THR A 255 -11.81 -8.15 5.35
N LEU A 256 -12.51 -8.78 6.31
CA LEU A 256 -13.30 -9.99 6.07
C LEU A 256 -14.36 -9.76 5.00
N LEU A 257 -15.13 -8.68 5.13
CA LEU A 257 -16.16 -8.31 4.15
C LEU A 257 -15.56 -8.05 2.76
N SER A 258 -14.42 -7.36 2.68
CA SER A 258 -13.76 -7.10 1.40
C SER A 258 -13.32 -8.39 0.70
N ILE A 259 -12.82 -9.39 1.45
CA ILE A 259 -12.44 -10.70 0.91
C ILE A 259 -13.66 -11.44 0.36
N LEU A 260 -14.76 -11.45 1.11
CA LEU A 260 -16.00 -12.08 0.66
C LEU A 260 -16.53 -11.44 -0.64
N VAL A 261 -16.54 -10.12 -0.71
CA VAL A 261 -17.00 -9.39 -1.90
C VAL A 261 -16.06 -9.60 -3.09
N VAL A 262 -14.75 -9.61 -2.89
CA VAL A 262 -13.76 -9.91 -3.95
C VAL A 262 -13.96 -11.34 -4.47
N LYS A 263 -14.25 -12.31 -3.59
CA LYS A 263 -14.54 -13.70 -3.99
C LYS A 263 -15.84 -13.76 -4.83
N ILE A 264 -16.92 -13.12 -4.37
CA ILE A 264 -18.18 -13.04 -5.10
C ILE A 264 -17.98 -12.36 -6.46
N TYR A 265 -17.24 -11.24 -6.48
CA TYR A 265 -16.87 -10.57 -7.72
C TYR A 265 -16.16 -11.50 -8.70
N GLY A 266 -15.19 -12.30 -8.22
CA GLY A 266 -14.49 -13.28 -9.04
C GLY A 266 -15.39 -14.38 -9.64
N LEU A 267 -16.45 -14.77 -8.93
CA LEU A 267 -17.42 -15.76 -9.40
C LEU A 267 -18.40 -15.20 -10.45
N ILE A 268 -18.82 -13.95 -10.27
CA ILE A 268 -19.82 -13.28 -11.13
C ILE A 268 -19.14 -12.55 -12.29
N TYR A 269 -17.80 -12.38 -12.21
CA TYR A 269 -17.04 -11.60 -13.14
C TYR A 269 -17.20 -12.05 -14.59
N ASN A 270 -17.94 -11.25 -15.37
CA ASN A 270 -18.01 -11.40 -16.81
C ASN A 270 -17.17 -10.28 -17.46
N LYS A 271 -16.26 -10.65 -18.37
CA LYS A 271 -15.30 -9.74 -19.02
C LYS A 271 -15.94 -8.50 -19.66
N ARG A 272 -17.26 -8.53 -19.94
CA ARG A 272 -18.02 -7.45 -20.57
C ARG A 272 -18.37 -6.29 -19.60
N ASP A 273 -18.46 -6.54 -18.30
CA ASP A 273 -19.03 -5.58 -17.33
C ASP A 273 -18.00 -4.84 -16.46
N ASP A 274 -16.70 -4.98 -16.74
CA ASP A 274 -15.64 -4.31 -15.98
C ASP A 274 -15.87 -2.82 -15.73
N LYS A 275 -16.34 -2.09 -16.76
CA LYS A 275 -16.55 -0.65 -16.67
C LYS A 275 -17.64 -0.30 -15.66
N LYS A 276 -18.73 -1.04 -15.64
CA LYS A 276 -19.85 -0.84 -14.69
C LYS A 276 -19.38 -1.08 -13.27
N VAL A 277 -18.66 -2.18 -13.02
CA VAL A 277 -18.16 -2.53 -11.69
C VAL A 277 -17.16 -1.46 -11.19
N ILE A 278 -16.23 -1.00 -12.02
CA ILE A 278 -15.29 0.05 -11.66
C ILE A 278 -16.04 1.33 -11.25
N ILE A 279 -17.04 1.75 -12.02
CA ILE A 279 -17.80 2.98 -11.73
C ILE A 279 -18.64 2.80 -10.45
N ILE A 280 -19.36 1.71 -10.29
CA ILE A 280 -20.14 1.43 -9.09
C ILE A 280 -19.26 1.40 -7.85
N SER A 281 -18.07 0.78 -7.95
CA SER A 281 -17.10 0.71 -6.85
C SER A 281 -16.55 2.07 -6.41
N SER A 282 -16.64 3.09 -7.23
CA SER A 282 -16.26 4.46 -6.84
C SER A 282 -17.45 5.32 -6.35
N ILE A 283 -18.66 5.02 -6.81
CA ILE A 283 -19.88 5.77 -6.42
C ILE A 283 -20.33 5.41 -5.00
N ILE A 284 -20.31 4.14 -4.62
CA ILE A 284 -20.82 3.69 -3.31
C ILE A 284 -20.09 4.34 -2.12
N PRO A 285 -18.74 4.44 -2.09
CA PRO A 285 -18.06 5.21 -1.05
C PRO A 285 -18.48 6.69 -0.99
N VAL A 286 -18.78 7.32 -2.14
CA VAL A 286 -19.25 8.72 -2.18
C VAL A 286 -20.65 8.83 -1.54
N ILE A 287 -21.57 7.93 -1.87
CA ILE A 287 -22.92 7.93 -1.26
C ILE A 287 -22.80 7.72 0.26
N SER A 288 -22.00 6.76 0.71
CA SER A 288 -21.83 6.51 2.14
C SER A 288 -21.16 7.66 2.88
N LEU A 289 -20.26 8.41 2.24
CA LEU A 289 -19.71 9.65 2.78
C LEU A 289 -20.81 10.72 2.96
N ILE A 290 -21.68 10.91 1.98
CA ILE A 290 -22.80 11.87 2.07
C ILE A 290 -23.68 11.51 3.27
N ILE A 291 -24.04 10.24 3.43
CA ILE A 291 -24.83 9.77 4.58
C ILE A 291 -24.10 10.06 5.90
N PHE A 292 -22.79 9.82 5.96
CA PHE A 292 -21.98 10.14 7.15
C PHE A 292 -21.98 11.63 7.47
N LEU A 293 -21.80 12.49 6.48
CA LEU A 293 -21.75 13.95 6.69
C LEU A 293 -23.07 14.54 7.15
N ILE A 294 -24.20 13.95 6.74
CA ILE A 294 -25.55 14.38 7.15
C ILE A 294 -25.85 13.91 8.58
N LEU A 295 -25.65 12.63 8.87
CA LEU A 295 -26.11 12.02 10.12
C LEU A 295 -25.08 12.08 11.25
N LYS A 296 -23.79 12.07 10.95
CA LYS A 296 -22.65 12.20 11.89
C LYS A 296 -22.70 11.23 13.09
N THR A 297 -23.22 10.01 12.89
CA THR A 297 -23.32 8.98 13.92
C THR A 297 -22.17 7.98 13.84
N ASN A 298 -21.89 7.26 14.95
CA ASN A 298 -20.88 6.18 14.96
C ASN A 298 -21.22 5.08 13.95
N THR A 299 -22.51 4.78 13.74
CA THR A 299 -22.96 3.79 12.77
C THR A 299 -22.63 4.22 11.34
N THR A 300 -22.78 5.51 11.02
CA THR A 300 -22.47 6.00 9.65
C THR A 300 -20.97 6.06 9.38
N VAL A 301 -20.12 6.21 10.39
CA VAL A 301 -18.66 6.04 10.26
C VAL A 301 -18.32 4.60 9.88
N ILE A 302 -18.95 3.61 10.51
CA ILE A 302 -18.76 2.17 10.18
C ILE A 302 -19.22 1.89 8.75
N ILE A 303 -20.40 2.36 8.35
CA ILE A 303 -20.95 2.18 7.00
C ILE A 303 -19.97 2.78 5.96
N TYR A 304 -19.47 3.99 6.21
CA TYR A 304 -18.51 4.64 5.32
C TYR A 304 -17.19 3.85 5.26
N LYS A 305 -16.64 3.42 6.41
CA LYS A 305 -15.43 2.59 6.44
C LYS A 305 -15.59 1.28 5.67
N PHE A 306 -16.70 0.56 5.89
CA PHE A 306 -16.93 -0.73 5.23
C PHE A 306 -17.12 -0.56 3.72
N SER A 307 -17.93 0.42 3.30
CA SER A 307 -18.10 0.71 1.87
C SER A 307 -16.76 1.07 1.22
N TYR A 308 -15.98 1.95 1.86
CA TYR A 308 -14.67 2.33 1.36
C TYR A 308 -13.74 1.12 1.20
N VAL A 309 -13.56 0.28 2.24
CA VAL A 309 -12.60 -0.84 2.21
C VAL A 309 -13.00 -1.89 1.16
N ILE A 310 -14.30 -2.25 1.11
CA ILE A 310 -14.84 -3.23 0.16
C ILE A 310 -14.58 -2.79 -1.28
N PHE A 311 -14.95 -1.57 -1.60
CA PHE A 311 -14.87 -1.10 -2.98
C PHE A 311 -13.45 -0.66 -3.38
N ALA A 312 -12.63 -0.21 -2.43
CA ALA A 312 -11.20 0.02 -2.65
C ALA A 312 -10.45 -1.26 -3.03
N GLU A 313 -10.79 -2.41 -2.42
CA GLU A 313 -10.17 -3.69 -2.79
C GLU A 313 -10.55 -4.14 -4.20
N ILE A 314 -11.81 -3.96 -4.62
CA ILE A 314 -12.22 -4.24 -6.00
C ILE A 314 -11.44 -3.37 -6.98
N LEU A 315 -11.34 -2.06 -6.72
CA LEU A 315 -10.60 -1.13 -7.56
C LEU A 315 -9.10 -1.48 -7.61
N SER A 316 -8.52 -1.88 -6.48
CA SER A 316 -7.13 -2.34 -6.39
C SER A 316 -6.90 -3.61 -7.20
N LEU A 317 -7.83 -4.57 -7.16
CA LEU A 317 -7.75 -5.81 -7.94
C LEU A 317 -7.80 -5.53 -9.45
N VAL A 318 -8.78 -4.74 -9.89
CA VAL A 318 -8.93 -4.37 -11.31
C VAL A 318 -7.71 -3.61 -11.81
N ARG A 319 -7.18 -2.69 -10.99
CA ARG A 319 -5.92 -1.99 -11.27
C ARG A 319 -4.78 -2.98 -11.50
N LYS A 320 -4.55 -3.91 -10.58
CA LYS A 320 -3.46 -4.91 -10.68
C LYS A 320 -3.56 -5.71 -11.98
N ILE A 321 -4.76 -6.13 -12.36
CA ILE A 321 -5.02 -6.86 -13.62
C ILE A 321 -4.64 -5.97 -14.82
N LYS A 322 -5.03 -4.71 -14.83
CA LYS A 322 -4.76 -3.78 -15.95
C LYS A 322 -3.27 -3.46 -16.07
N ILE A 323 -2.58 -3.22 -14.96
CA ILE A 323 -1.12 -3.03 -14.94
C ILE A 323 -0.42 -4.27 -15.48
N PHE A 324 -0.79 -5.46 -14.99
CA PHE A 324 -0.20 -6.71 -15.45
C PHE A 324 -0.37 -6.91 -16.96
N ASN A 325 -1.58 -6.65 -17.48
CA ASN A 325 -1.84 -6.74 -18.92
C ASN A 325 -1.01 -5.72 -19.71
N LEU A 326 -0.84 -4.50 -19.20
CA LEU A 326 -0.03 -3.47 -19.84
C LEU A 326 1.47 -3.83 -19.83
N SER A 327 1.97 -4.33 -18.69
CA SER A 327 3.38 -4.75 -18.54
C SER A 327 3.77 -5.96 -19.42
N ASN A 328 2.79 -6.75 -19.85
CA ASN A 328 2.99 -7.89 -20.76
C ASN A 328 2.55 -7.59 -22.20
N SER A 329 2.25 -6.32 -22.52
CA SER A 329 1.85 -5.91 -23.86
C SER A 329 3.07 -5.54 -24.70
N LYS A 330 2.85 -5.34 -26.02
CA LYS A 330 3.88 -4.80 -26.92
C LYS A 330 4.26 -3.34 -26.61
N ILE A 331 3.48 -2.64 -25.74
CA ILE A 331 3.71 -1.26 -25.34
C ILE A 331 4.84 -1.17 -24.32
N VAL A 332 4.82 -2.12 -23.36
CA VAL A 332 5.88 -2.27 -22.34
C VAL A 332 6.62 -3.55 -22.67
N ASN A 333 7.72 -3.42 -23.41
CA ASN A 333 8.59 -4.53 -23.78
C ASN A 333 9.57 -4.85 -22.64
N LYS A 334 10.33 -5.94 -22.77
CA LYS A 334 11.27 -6.36 -21.72
C LYS A 334 12.34 -5.30 -21.45
N SER A 335 12.76 -4.54 -22.46
CA SER A 335 13.82 -3.52 -22.33
C SER A 335 13.43 -2.27 -21.55
N ASN A 336 12.13 -1.96 -21.41
CA ASN A 336 11.67 -0.78 -20.66
C ASN A 336 10.76 -1.14 -19.46
N GLN A 337 10.69 -2.43 -19.11
CA GLN A 337 9.81 -2.91 -18.03
C GLN A 337 10.25 -2.42 -16.64
N CYS A 338 11.55 -2.32 -16.41
CA CYS A 338 12.11 -1.83 -15.15
C CYS A 338 11.79 -0.35 -14.97
N GLU A 339 12.03 0.46 -16.01
CA GLU A 339 11.73 1.89 -16.05
C GLU A 339 10.22 2.17 -15.90
N PHE A 340 9.37 1.41 -16.59
CA PHE A 340 7.92 1.52 -16.44
C PHE A 340 7.49 1.28 -15.00
N ASN A 341 8.02 0.24 -14.34
CA ASN A 341 7.72 -0.02 -12.94
C ASN A 341 8.24 1.10 -12.02
N ALA A 342 9.42 1.68 -12.30
CA ALA A 342 9.95 2.81 -11.55
C ALA A 342 9.06 4.05 -11.69
N ILE A 343 8.67 4.41 -12.92
CA ILE A 343 7.77 5.54 -13.20
C ILE A 343 6.43 5.34 -12.47
N ARG A 344 5.87 4.14 -12.52
CA ARG A 344 4.63 3.78 -11.85
C ARG A 344 4.71 3.96 -10.33
N GLU A 345 5.76 3.43 -9.69
CA GLU A 345 5.96 3.56 -8.25
C GLU A 345 6.19 5.03 -7.83
N VAL A 346 6.94 5.79 -8.62
CA VAL A 346 7.11 7.24 -8.39
C VAL A 346 5.75 7.95 -8.47
N THR A 347 4.95 7.66 -9.51
CA THR A 347 3.63 8.28 -9.69
C THR A 347 2.68 7.95 -8.54
N LEU A 348 2.69 6.70 -8.07
CA LEU A 348 1.93 6.26 -6.90
C LEU A 348 2.33 7.04 -5.64
N ASN A 349 3.63 7.21 -5.40
CA ASN A 349 4.13 7.92 -4.23
C ASN A 349 3.89 9.43 -4.31
N VAL A 350 3.96 10.03 -5.51
CA VAL A 350 3.56 11.43 -5.73
C VAL A 350 2.08 11.61 -5.38
N GLY A 351 1.21 10.69 -5.77
CA GLY A 351 -0.19 10.69 -5.35
C GLY A 351 -0.36 10.65 -3.83
N ARG A 352 0.40 9.80 -3.12
CA ARG A 352 0.42 9.75 -1.66
C ARG A 352 0.84 11.08 -1.05
N VAL A 353 1.96 11.65 -1.51
CA VAL A 353 2.44 12.98 -1.07
C VAL A 353 1.35 14.02 -1.25
N THR A 354 0.71 14.08 -2.42
CA THR A 354 -0.38 15.04 -2.68
C THR A 354 -1.54 14.85 -1.69
N GLY A 355 -1.97 13.62 -1.44
CA GLY A 355 -3.04 13.34 -0.48
C GLY A 355 -2.68 13.79 0.95
N TYR A 356 -1.45 13.51 1.39
CA TYR A 356 -1.01 13.93 2.72
C TYR A 356 -0.70 15.42 2.81
N THR A 357 -0.33 16.08 1.72
CA THR A 357 -0.23 17.56 1.69
C THR A 357 -1.60 18.22 1.88
N LEU A 358 -2.66 17.64 1.32
CA LEU A 358 -4.01 18.10 1.64
C LEU A 358 -4.34 17.89 3.12
N LEU A 359 -3.99 16.71 3.68
CA LEU A 359 -4.21 16.44 5.10
C LEU A 359 -3.39 17.38 6.01
N LEU A 360 -2.21 17.83 5.57
CA LEU A 360 -1.40 18.83 6.25
C LEU A 360 -2.17 20.13 6.45
N LEU A 361 -2.96 20.58 5.46
CA LEU A 361 -3.79 21.77 5.58
C LEU A 361 -4.83 21.62 6.71
N ALA A 362 -5.43 20.44 6.88
CA ALA A 362 -6.32 20.18 8.01
C ALA A 362 -5.58 20.25 9.36
N GLY A 363 -4.34 19.74 9.40
CA GLY A 363 -3.50 19.82 10.59
C GLY A 363 -3.10 21.25 10.95
N LEU A 364 -2.76 22.08 9.96
CA LEU A 364 -2.41 23.50 10.17
C LEU A 364 -3.59 24.32 10.66
N THR A 365 -4.78 24.11 10.10
CA THR A 365 -5.99 24.87 10.46
C THR A 365 -6.68 24.33 11.72
N GLN A 366 -6.39 23.08 12.12
CA GLN A 366 -7.07 22.36 13.20
C GLN A 366 -8.60 22.39 13.09
N SER A 367 -9.12 22.58 11.87
CA SER A 367 -10.53 22.74 11.59
C SER A 367 -11.18 21.44 11.13
N ALA A 368 -12.23 21.02 11.85
CA ALA A 368 -13.06 19.88 11.44
C ALA A 368 -13.73 20.10 10.07
N VAL A 369 -14.06 21.37 9.75
CA VAL A 369 -14.66 21.73 8.45
C VAL A 369 -13.65 21.47 7.32
N VAL A 370 -12.39 21.91 7.49
CA VAL A 370 -11.32 21.66 6.50
C VAL A 370 -11.07 20.16 6.34
N LEU A 371 -11.04 19.40 7.43
CA LEU A 371 -10.90 17.93 7.36
C LEU A 371 -12.05 17.29 6.57
N ASN A 372 -13.30 17.74 6.79
CA ASN A 372 -14.46 17.24 6.04
C ASN A 372 -14.37 17.59 4.55
N ILE A 373 -13.95 18.81 4.19
CA ILE A 373 -13.75 19.22 2.79
C ILE A 373 -12.69 18.34 2.11
N ILE A 374 -11.58 18.10 2.79
CA ILE A 374 -10.51 17.24 2.29
C ILE A 374 -11.03 15.79 2.13
N THR A 375 -11.80 15.29 3.09
CA THR A 375 -12.41 13.95 3.01
C THR A 375 -13.34 13.83 1.80
N ILE A 376 -14.14 14.85 1.53
CA ILE A 376 -15.00 14.93 0.34
C ILE A 376 -14.15 14.88 -0.93
N PHE A 377 -13.14 15.75 -1.02
CA PHE A 377 -12.26 15.81 -2.17
C PHE A 377 -11.54 14.49 -2.45
N LEU A 378 -10.96 13.86 -1.42
CA LEU A 378 -10.30 12.57 -1.51
C LEU A 378 -11.27 11.48 -1.97
N THR A 379 -12.49 11.44 -1.42
CA THR A 379 -13.48 10.43 -1.82
C THR A 379 -13.98 10.65 -3.24
N LEU A 380 -14.23 11.90 -3.65
CA LEU A 380 -14.62 12.22 -5.02
C LEU A 380 -13.52 11.89 -6.04
N SER A 381 -12.25 11.98 -5.67
CA SER A 381 -11.15 11.64 -6.55
C SER A 381 -11.10 10.14 -6.91
N LEU A 382 -11.80 9.25 -6.16
CA LEU A 382 -12.03 7.86 -6.56
C LEU A 382 -12.83 7.75 -7.86
N LEU A 383 -13.76 8.70 -8.13
CA LEU A 383 -14.47 8.74 -9.42
C LEU A 383 -13.52 9.05 -10.58
N VAL A 384 -12.62 10.02 -10.39
CA VAL A 384 -11.61 10.36 -11.40
C VAL A 384 -10.68 9.17 -11.68
N MET A 385 -10.27 8.47 -10.61
CA MET A 385 -9.51 7.22 -10.71
C MET A 385 -10.24 6.18 -11.56
N SER A 386 -11.52 5.94 -11.27
CA SER A 386 -12.31 4.94 -11.97
C SER A 386 -12.46 5.25 -13.46
N ILE A 387 -12.68 6.52 -13.81
CA ILE A 387 -12.74 6.98 -15.21
C ILE A 387 -11.42 6.69 -15.94
N ASN A 388 -10.27 6.97 -15.31
CA ASN A 388 -8.97 6.68 -15.93
C ASN A 388 -8.75 5.17 -16.09
N LEU A 389 -9.10 4.37 -15.08
CA LEU A 389 -8.99 2.91 -15.16
C LEU A 389 -9.88 2.31 -16.25
N THR A 390 -11.08 2.85 -16.51
CA THR A 390 -11.95 2.34 -17.58
C THR A 390 -11.37 2.58 -18.99
N LYS A 391 -10.50 3.59 -19.15
CA LYS A 391 -9.85 3.90 -20.44
C LYS A 391 -8.66 2.98 -20.76
N VAL A 392 -8.10 2.28 -19.77
CA VAL A 392 -7.06 1.28 -20.03
C VAL A 392 -7.71 0.02 -20.60
N LYS A 393 -7.42 -0.29 -21.86
CA LYS A 393 -7.99 -1.44 -22.57
C LYS A 393 -7.46 -2.76 -21.99
N LYS A 394 -8.30 -3.80 -22.01
CA LYS A 394 -7.82 -5.19 -21.91
C LYS A 394 -7.19 -5.56 -23.25
N ASN A 395 -5.98 -6.11 -23.22
CA ASN A 395 -5.47 -6.81 -24.40
C ASN A 395 -6.31 -8.10 -24.53
N ASN A 396 -7.14 -8.18 -25.58
CA ASN A 396 -7.69 -9.45 -26.01
C ASN A 396 -6.52 -10.26 -26.60
N HIS A 397 -6.08 -11.29 -25.87
CA HIS A 397 -5.31 -12.38 -26.46
C HIS A 397 -6.26 -13.35 -27.13
#